data_cfcd304af3a19e6be288641e2163c72e
#
_entry.id   cfcd304af3a19e6be288641e2163c72e
#
_cell.length_a   1.000
_cell.length_b   1.000
_cell.length_c   1.000
_cell.angle_alpha   90.00
_cell.angle_beta   90.00
_cell.angle_gamma   90.00
#
_symmetry.space_group_name_H-M   'P 1'
#
loop_
_entity.id
_entity.type
_entity.pdbx_description
1 polymer ?
#
loop_
_entity_poly.entity_id
_entity_poly.type
_entity_poly.pdbx_seq_one_letter_code
_entity_poly.pdbx_strand_id
1 'polypeptide(L)'
;MGGAVSAFAGVAVGEAPLKSVRPAPKPGTPAALSAPVVEDLLAQARLGGQIGFVVVDSRTGHLLEARNPDLALPPASVTKIVTALYALEALGDDFRYSTQFVATGPMVDGVIQGDLVLTGSGDPMLDTDALSAMVARLKDKGVTGVTGAFRVFAGALPYIRSIDPRQPDHVGYNPAISGTNLNFNRVHFQWQRADAGWQVSMDARSDTLRPAVTMARMAVVNRDMPTYTYSAAHGVDEWTVAAAALGNGGSRWLPVRRPDLYAGEVTQVIARAHGIRLPAPEVADREIDGGRVLVSHESASLATIVELMLLHSTNLAAEVIGLTATATRGGDATSLEASARAMTDWMAAQSGATSAHFVDHSGLSDLSQVSAQDMVNLLTKLGPGSNLITRLKEITPLDARGGEVKGSGYRIHAKTGSLNFVSSLAGFVTGPGDASLAFAVFSGDTERRAAIAPDDMERPDGARTWAGRARWLQHQLIHRWSTLYSA
;
A
#
# COMPACT_ATOMS: atom_id res chain seq x y z
N MET A 1 82.69 -11.47 -12.58
CA MET A 1 82.01 -11.56 -11.31
C MET A 1 81.29 -10.23 -11.07
N GLY A 2 80.04 -10.14 -11.39
CA GLY A 2 79.22 -8.93 -11.22
C GLY A 2 77.92 -9.33 -10.61
N GLY A 3 77.71 -8.99 -9.31
CA GLY A 3 76.44 -9.25 -8.61
C GLY A 3 75.46 -8.16 -8.91
N ALA A 4 74.30 -8.56 -9.38
CA ALA A 4 73.11 -7.68 -9.53
C ALA A 4 72.37 -7.60 -8.23
N VAL A 5 72.21 -6.41 -7.69
CA VAL A 5 71.36 -6.08 -6.54
C VAL A 5 69.97 -5.72 -7.07
N SER A 6 68.96 -6.56 -6.79
CA SER A 6 67.58 -6.27 -7.10
C SER A 6 66.97 -5.39 -5.99
N ALA A 7 66.56 -4.18 -6.34
CA ALA A 7 65.80 -3.29 -5.44
C ALA A 7 64.33 -3.68 -5.48
N PHE A 8 63.79 -4.11 -4.35
CA PHE A 8 62.32 -4.25 -4.17
C PHE A 8 61.73 -2.86 -3.92
N ALA A 9 60.87 -2.42 -4.83
CA ALA A 9 60.03 -1.24 -4.61
C ALA A 9 58.87 -1.65 -3.71
N GLY A 10 58.84 -1.17 -2.47
CA GLY A 10 57.70 -1.33 -1.56
C GLY A 10 56.53 -0.50 -2.04
N VAL A 11 55.42 -1.17 -2.29
CA VAL A 11 54.13 -0.50 -2.52
C VAL A 11 53.64 0.03 -1.17
N ALA A 12 53.64 1.34 -1.00
CA ALA A 12 52.98 1.98 0.14
C ALA A 12 51.48 1.80 0.00
N VAL A 13 50.90 0.95 0.84
CA VAL A 13 49.46 0.86 1.00
C VAL A 13 49.03 2.09 1.83
N GLY A 14 48.52 3.10 1.16
CA GLY A 14 47.91 4.25 1.83
C GLY A 14 46.66 3.79 2.55
N GLU A 15 46.62 3.96 3.87
CA GLU A 15 45.38 3.77 4.66
C GLU A 15 44.31 4.72 4.11
N ALA A 16 43.09 4.16 3.86
CA ALA A 16 41.91 4.96 3.47
C ALA A 16 41.60 5.98 4.57
N PRO A 17 41.37 7.26 4.24
CA PRO A 17 41.10 8.27 5.23
C PRO A 17 39.82 7.93 6.02
N LEU A 18 39.90 7.85 7.34
CA LEU A 18 38.81 7.57 8.29
C LEU A 18 37.71 8.65 8.32
N LYS A 19 37.82 9.70 7.53
CA LYS A 19 36.79 10.71 7.29
C LYS A 19 36.69 10.97 5.80
N SER A 20 35.51 10.70 5.23
CA SER A 20 35.18 11.17 3.86
C SER A 20 35.34 12.70 3.82
N VAL A 21 36.24 13.17 2.96
CA VAL A 21 36.37 14.62 2.73
C VAL A 21 35.09 15.05 2.02
N ARG A 22 34.24 15.84 2.69
CA ARG A 22 33.09 16.47 2.02
C ARG A 22 33.60 17.18 0.76
N PRO A 23 32.94 17.04 -0.39
CA PRO A 23 33.22 17.92 -1.52
C PRO A 23 32.99 19.36 -1.03
N ALA A 24 34.05 20.16 -0.98
CA ALA A 24 33.89 21.56 -0.64
C ALA A 24 33.07 22.22 -1.76
N PRO A 25 32.03 23.02 -1.43
CA PRO A 25 31.34 23.82 -2.43
C PRO A 25 32.37 24.70 -3.15
N LYS A 26 32.25 24.82 -4.48
CA LYS A 26 33.12 25.72 -5.24
C LYS A 26 33.06 27.11 -4.61
N PRO A 27 34.23 27.73 -4.26
CA PRO A 27 34.24 29.08 -3.71
C PRO A 27 33.61 30.04 -4.72
N GLY A 28 32.56 30.76 -4.29
CA GLY A 28 31.91 31.79 -5.09
C GLY A 28 30.44 31.54 -5.49
N THR A 29 29.81 30.45 -5.05
CA THR A 29 28.38 30.22 -5.35
C THR A 29 27.51 30.82 -4.21
N PRO A 30 26.68 31.85 -4.46
CA PRO A 30 25.79 32.46 -3.43
C PRO A 30 24.82 31.46 -2.79
N ALA A 31 24.47 30.37 -3.49
CA ALA A 31 23.56 29.35 -3.03
C ALA A 31 24.06 28.55 -1.81
N ALA A 32 25.36 28.31 -1.67
CA ALA A 32 25.94 27.56 -0.55
C ALA A 32 25.81 28.30 0.80
N LEU A 33 25.67 29.64 0.78
CA LEU A 33 25.48 30.46 1.99
C LEU A 33 24.01 30.56 2.43
N SER A 34 23.05 30.15 1.60
CA SER A 34 21.63 30.25 1.89
C SER A 34 20.96 28.95 2.34
N ALA A 35 21.64 27.80 2.20
CA ALA A 35 21.09 26.52 2.61
C ALA A 35 21.11 26.34 4.14
N PRO A 36 19.98 26.04 4.80
CA PRO A 36 19.94 25.89 6.25
C PRO A 36 20.83 24.72 6.71
N VAL A 37 21.44 24.84 7.90
CA VAL A 37 22.27 23.79 8.50
C VAL A 37 21.39 22.64 8.95
N VAL A 38 21.80 21.39 8.78
CA VAL A 38 21.02 20.20 9.13
C VAL A 38 20.68 20.15 10.60
N GLU A 39 21.66 20.45 11.46
CA GLU A 39 21.51 20.47 12.91
C GLU A 39 20.43 21.46 13.34
N ASP A 40 20.34 22.62 12.69
CA ASP A 40 19.33 23.64 12.96
C ASP A 40 17.93 23.15 12.53
N LEU A 41 17.83 22.46 11.38
CA LEU A 41 16.57 21.89 10.93
C LEU A 41 16.06 20.80 11.90
N LEU A 42 16.96 19.95 12.38
CA LEU A 42 16.65 18.91 13.35
C LEU A 42 16.20 19.52 14.70
N ALA A 43 16.91 20.55 15.16
CA ALA A 43 16.54 21.25 16.39
C ALA A 43 15.16 21.95 16.27
N GLN A 44 14.87 22.57 15.13
CA GLN A 44 13.57 23.21 14.87
C GLN A 44 12.42 22.19 14.77
N ALA A 45 12.66 21.02 14.16
CA ALA A 45 11.64 19.98 14.03
C ALA A 45 11.14 19.48 15.38
N ARG A 46 11.99 19.49 16.43
CA ARG A 46 11.67 19.04 17.80
C ARG A 46 10.98 17.65 17.78
N LEU A 47 11.49 16.76 16.95
CA LEU A 47 10.99 15.39 16.88
C LEU A 47 11.62 14.59 18.03
N GLY A 48 10.77 13.92 18.81
CA GLY A 48 11.21 12.79 19.61
C GLY A 48 11.49 11.57 18.73
N GLY A 49 12.22 10.60 19.27
CA GLY A 49 12.58 9.37 18.53
C GLY A 49 13.82 9.51 17.67
N GLN A 50 13.90 8.71 16.62
CA GLN A 50 15.08 8.55 15.77
C GLN A 50 14.82 9.00 14.34
N ILE A 51 15.88 9.44 13.65
CA ILE A 51 15.83 9.91 12.27
C ILE A 51 17.02 9.32 11.53
N GLY A 52 16.74 8.70 10.39
CA GLY A 52 17.73 8.26 9.41
C GLY A 52 17.43 8.89 8.04
N PHE A 53 18.45 9.39 7.35
CA PHE A 53 18.28 9.83 5.97
C PHE A 53 19.55 9.64 5.16
N VAL A 54 19.36 9.49 3.85
CA VAL A 54 20.40 9.43 2.84
C VAL A 54 19.92 10.17 1.61
N VAL A 55 20.80 10.93 0.98
CA VAL A 55 20.64 11.50 -0.35
C VAL A 55 21.88 11.28 -1.19
N VAL A 56 21.69 10.89 -2.43
CA VAL A 56 22.76 10.60 -3.40
C VAL A 56 22.45 11.26 -4.74
N ASP A 57 23.46 11.48 -5.56
CA ASP A 57 23.29 11.68 -7.00
C ASP A 57 22.72 10.38 -7.61
N SER A 58 21.53 10.43 -8.21
CA SER A 58 20.81 9.23 -8.66
C SER A 58 21.45 8.56 -9.87
N ARG A 59 22.34 9.23 -10.61
CA ARG A 59 23.00 8.69 -11.80
C ARG A 59 24.31 7.99 -11.45
N THR A 60 25.01 8.50 -10.45
CA THR A 60 26.35 8.01 -10.06
C THR A 60 26.32 7.17 -8.79
N GLY A 61 25.26 7.28 -7.98
CA GLY A 61 25.18 6.70 -6.64
C GLY A 61 26.09 7.43 -5.63
N HIS A 62 26.70 8.56 -6.00
CA HIS A 62 27.60 9.29 -5.11
C HIS A 62 26.84 9.84 -3.91
N LEU A 63 27.33 9.49 -2.70
CA LEU A 63 26.74 9.97 -1.45
C LEU A 63 26.97 11.48 -1.29
N LEU A 64 25.89 12.23 -1.14
CA LEU A 64 25.91 13.67 -0.95
C LEU A 64 25.77 14.05 0.51
N GLU A 65 24.79 13.48 1.21
CA GLU A 65 24.56 13.73 2.63
C GLU A 65 23.86 12.54 3.27
N ALA A 66 24.22 12.19 4.51
CA ALA A 66 23.60 11.12 5.28
C ALA A 66 23.62 11.41 6.78
N ARG A 67 22.64 10.85 7.48
CA ARG A 67 22.56 10.76 8.93
C ARG A 67 21.98 9.44 9.33
N ASN A 68 22.64 8.71 10.24
CA ASN A 68 22.22 7.38 10.65
C ASN A 68 21.78 6.51 9.45
N PRO A 69 22.61 6.36 8.41
CA PRO A 69 22.22 5.75 7.15
C PRO A 69 21.70 4.32 7.30
N ASP A 70 22.30 3.55 8.21
CA ASP A 70 22.01 2.14 8.44
C ASP A 70 20.97 1.88 9.54
N LEU A 71 20.41 2.97 10.10
CA LEU A 71 19.37 2.85 11.12
C LEU A 71 18.08 2.31 10.50
N ALA A 72 17.71 1.08 10.87
CA ALA A 72 16.46 0.46 10.46
C ALA A 72 15.28 1.07 11.21
N LEU A 73 14.31 1.59 10.48
CA LEU A 73 13.07 2.19 10.99
C LEU A 73 11.88 1.67 10.20
N PRO A 74 10.65 1.73 10.76
CA PRO A 74 9.45 1.37 10.02
C PRO A 74 9.27 2.27 8.78
N PRO A 75 9.26 1.70 7.57
CA PRO A 75 9.07 2.48 6.33
C PRO A 75 7.62 2.92 6.11
N ALA A 76 6.68 2.35 6.84
CA ALA A 76 5.26 2.51 6.56
C ALA A 76 4.99 2.30 5.06
N SER A 77 4.11 3.06 4.44
CA SER A 77 3.74 2.89 3.03
C SER A 77 4.86 3.12 2.00
N VAL A 78 6.08 3.51 2.42
CA VAL A 78 7.26 3.50 1.52
C VAL A 78 7.62 2.07 1.10
N THR A 79 7.29 1.05 1.90
CA THR A 79 7.37 -0.38 1.53
C THR A 79 6.77 -0.67 0.16
N LYS A 80 5.70 0.05 -0.22
CA LYS A 80 5.02 -0.13 -1.52
C LYS A 80 5.91 0.15 -2.74
N ILE A 81 7.01 0.88 -2.58
CA ILE A 81 8.04 1.00 -3.63
C ILE A 81 8.69 -0.37 -3.87
N VAL A 82 9.08 -1.05 -2.80
CA VAL A 82 9.72 -2.37 -2.89
C VAL A 82 8.74 -3.38 -3.48
N THR A 83 7.50 -3.38 -2.99
CA THR A 83 6.42 -4.26 -3.49
C THR A 83 6.12 -4.02 -4.97
N ALA A 84 6.08 -2.76 -5.41
CA ALA A 84 5.86 -2.41 -6.81
C ALA A 84 6.95 -3.01 -7.71
N LEU A 85 8.21 -2.84 -7.34
CA LEU A 85 9.35 -3.36 -8.10
C LEU A 85 9.41 -4.89 -8.09
N TYR A 86 9.17 -5.49 -6.94
CA TYR A 86 9.12 -6.95 -6.76
C TYR A 86 8.04 -7.58 -7.65
N ALA A 87 6.85 -6.95 -7.69
CA ALA A 87 5.73 -7.44 -8.49
C ALA A 87 5.94 -7.22 -10.00
N LEU A 88 6.39 -6.03 -10.40
CA LEU A 88 6.64 -5.71 -11.81
C LEU A 88 7.73 -6.61 -12.42
N GLU A 89 8.78 -6.93 -11.68
CA GLU A 89 9.82 -7.86 -12.13
C GLU A 89 9.29 -9.30 -12.25
N ALA A 90 8.42 -9.74 -11.34
CA ALA A 90 7.90 -11.10 -11.34
C ALA A 90 6.81 -11.35 -12.40
N LEU A 91 5.93 -10.38 -12.59
CA LEU A 91 4.69 -10.53 -13.35
C LEU A 91 4.73 -9.81 -14.71
N GLY A 92 5.53 -8.74 -14.83
CA GLY A 92 5.54 -7.85 -15.99
C GLY A 92 4.44 -6.79 -15.95
N ASP A 93 4.65 -5.71 -16.70
CA ASP A 93 3.77 -4.52 -16.75
C ASP A 93 2.35 -4.85 -17.25
N ASP A 94 2.23 -5.79 -18.20
CA ASP A 94 0.97 -6.13 -18.88
C ASP A 94 0.14 -7.21 -18.17
N PHE A 95 0.63 -7.76 -17.06
CA PHE A 95 -0.11 -8.77 -16.28
C PHE A 95 -1.48 -8.24 -15.87
N ARG A 96 -2.51 -9.11 -15.93
CA ARG A 96 -3.89 -8.78 -15.54
C ARG A 96 -4.47 -9.90 -14.68
N TYR A 97 -5.22 -9.50 -13.68
CA TYR A 97 -6.06 -10.40 -12.92
C TYR A 97 -7.34 -10.71 -13.71
N SER A 98 -7.90 -11.92 -13.48
CA SER A 98 -9.14 -12.35 -14.11
C SER A 98 -10.21 -12.65 -13.07
N THR A 99 -11.44 -12.19 -13.33
CA THR A 99 -12.64 -12.57 -12.58
C THR A 99 -13.64 -13.18 -13.55
N GLN A 100 -14.22 -14.33 -13.22
CA GLN A 100 -15.02 -15.09 -14.15
C GLN A 100 -16.32 -15.58 -13.53
N PHE A 101 -17.35 -15.73 -14.39
CA PHE A 101 -18.51 -16.58 -14.13
C PHE A 101 -18.37 -17.88 -14.90
N VAL A 102 -18.37 -19.00 -14.17
CA VAL A 102 -18.19 -20.35 -14.69
C VAL A 102 -19.45 -21.17 -14.44
N ALA A 103 -20.00 -21.80 -15.49
CA ALA A 103 -21.12 -22.72 -15.37
C ALA A 103 -20.62 -24.15 -15.31
N THR A 104 -21.17 -24.98 -14.42
CA THR A 104 -20.79 -26.38 -14.27
C THR A 104 -21.62 -27.30 -15.15
N GLY A 105 -22.69 -26.80 -15.79
CA GLY A 105 -23.56 -27.55 -16.67
C GLY A 105 -24.02 -26.80 -17.91
N PRO A 106 -24.74 -27.42 -18.83
CA PRO A 106 -25.26 -26.76 -20.02
C PRO A 106 -26.36 -25.77 -19.69
N MET A 107 -26.61 -24.83 -20.57
CA MET A 107 -27.73 -23.88 -20.47
C MET A 107 -28.89 -24.41 -21.32
N VAL A 108 -30.06 -24.53 -20.68
CA VAL A 108 -31.32 -24.95 -21.33
C VAL A 108 -32.37 -23.91 -21.05
N ASP A 109 -32.97 -23.30 -22.05
CA ASP A 109 -33.97 -22.23 -21.94
C ASP A 109 -33.59 -21.10 -21.00
N GLY A 110 -32.33 -20.72 -21.06
CA GLY A 110 -31.76 -19.64 -20.22
C GLY A 110 -31.38 -20.05 -18.80
N VAL A 111 -31.64 -21.30 -18.39
CA VAL A 111 -31.30 -21.83 -17.07
C VAL A 111 -30.08 -22.71 -17.13
N ILE A 112 -29.04 -22.43 -16.36
CA ILE A 112 -27.85 -23.28 -16.22
C ILE A 112 -28.25 -24.55 -15.44
N GLN A 113 -28.07 -25.73 -16.07
CA GLN A 113 -28.36 -27.03 -15.45
C GLN A 113 -27.18 -27.47 -14.58
N GLY A 114 -26.96 -26.78 -13.50
CA GLY A 114 -25.84 -26.94 -12.60
C GLY A 114 -25.60 -25.66 -11.78
N ASP A 115 -24.37 -25.52 -11.28
CA ASP A 115 -23.95 -24.37 -10.49
C ASP A 115 -23.46 -23.23 -11.39
N LEU A 116 -23.58 -22.00 -10.89
CA LEU A 116 -22.84 -20.84 -11.37
C LEU A 116 -21.77 -20.48 -10.33
N VAL A 117 -20.54 -20.33 -10.76
CA VAL A 117 -19.41 -20.01 -9.87
C VAL A 117 -18.82 -18.67 -10.26
N LEU A 118 -18.73 -17.76 -9.29
CA LEU A 118 -17.87 -16.56 -9.37
C LEU A 118 -16.48 -16.96 -8.88
N THR A 119 -15.48 -16.83 -9.73
CA THR A 119 -14.08 -17.09 -9.38
C THR A 119 -13.21 -15.87 -9.67
N GLY A 120 -12.31 -15.55 -8.76
CA GLY A 120 -11.37 -14.44 -8.89
C GLY A 120 -9.93 -14.90 -8.72
N SER A 121 -9.02 -14.36 -9.53
CA SER A 121 -7.58 -14.59 -9.39
C SER A 121 -6.87 -13.61 -8.45
N GLY A 122 -7.65 -12.78 -7.73
CA GLY A 122 -7.11 -11.81 -6.77
C GLY A 122 -7.22 -10.35 -7.20
N ASP A 123 -7.99 -9.98 -8.22
CA ASP A 123 -8.10 -8.59 -8.68
C ASP A 123 -8.32 -7.62 -7.51
N PRO A 124 -7.35 -6.75 -7.17
CA PRO A 124 -7.50 -5.81 -6.06
C PRO A 124 -8.32 -4.56 -6.42
N MET A 125 -8.68 -4.40 -7.70
CA MET A 125 -9.37 -3.23 -8.24
C MET A 125 -10.81 -3.50 -8.64
N LEU A 126 -11.28 -4.77 -8.55
CA LEU A 126 -12.67 -5.11 -8.88
C LEU A 126 -13.64 -4.28 -8.02
N ASP A 127 -14.56 -3.60 -8.67
CA ASP A 127 -15.60 -2.82 -8.02
C ASP A 127 -17.00 -3.29 -8.40
N THR A 128 -18.01 -2.69 -7.76
CA THR A 128 -19.41 -3.01 -8.00
C THR A 128 -19.86 -2.67 -9.42
N ASP A 129 -19.29 -1.65 -10.07
CA ASP A 129 -19.64 -1.29 -11.45
C ASP A 129 -19.11 -2.33 -12.45
N ALA A 130 -17.86 -2.79 -12.29
CA ALA A 130 -17.29 -3.87 -13.09
C ALA A 130 -18.05 -5.18 -12.90
N LEU A 131 -18.40 -5.51 -11.66
CA LEU A 131 -19.21 -6.70 -11.35
C LEU A 131 -20.60 -6.61 -11.99
N SER A 132 -21.22 -5.44 -11.98
CA SER A 132 -22.50 -5.21 -12.65
C SER A 132 -22.41 -5.38 -14.17
N ALA A 133 -21.35 -4.88 -14.78
CA ALA A 133 -21.09 -5.10 -16.20
C ALA A 133 -20.90 -6.59 -16.54
N MET A 134 -20.28 -7.37 -15.65
CA MET A 134 -20.16 -8.84 -15.81
C MET A 134 -21.55 -9.51 -15.76
N VAL A 135 -22.41 -9.12 -14.81
CA VAL A 135 -23.77 -9.65 -14.68
C VAL A 135 -24.64 -9.26 -15.88
N ALA A 136 -24.51 -8.04 -16.40
CA ALA A 136 -25.18 -7.64 -17.64
C ALA A 136 -24.81 -8.56 -18.81
N ARG A 137 -23.53 -8.90 -18.97
CA ARG A 137 -23.06 -9.85 -19.99
C ARG A 137 -23.61 -11.28 -19.79
N LEU A 138 -23.85 -11.73 -18.53
CA LEU A 138 -24.58 -12.98 -18.29
C LEU A 138 -26.02 -12.89 -18.84
N LYS A 139 -26.70 -11.76 -18.61
CA LYS A 139 -28.04 -11.52 -19.13
C LYS A 139 -28.07 -11.51 -20.66
N ASP A 140 -27.12 -10.85 -21.29
CA ASP A 140 -26.99 -10.79 -22.77
C ASP A 140 -26.78 -12.18 -23.39
N LYS A 141 -26.15 -13.11 -22.65
CA LYS A 141 -26.03 -14.53 -23.02
C LYS A 141 -27.31 -15.34 -22.81
N GLY A 142 -28.37 -14.69 -22.29
CA GLY A 142 -29.67 -15.32 -22.06
C GLY A 142 -29.79 -16.04 -20.71
N VAL A 143 -28.85 -15.88 -19.79
CA VAL A 143 -28.92 -16.49 -18.45
C VAL A 143 -30.10 -15.88 -17.67
N THR A 144 -30.97 -16.72 -17.14
CA THR A 144 -32.12 -16.33 -16.30
C THR A 144 -32.07 -16.92 -14.89
N GLY A 145 -31.23 -17.97 -14.70
CA GLY A 145 -31.06 -18.60 -13.39
C GLY A 145 -30.21 -19.88 -13.47
N VAL A 146 -30.18 -20.59 -12.37
CA VAL A 146 -29.45 -21.85 -12.19
C VAL A 146 -30.35 -22.88 -11.52
N THR A 147 -30.11 -24.18 -11.78
CA THR A 147 -30.78 -25.27 -11.05
C THR A 147 -30.02 -25.72 -9.81
N GLY A 148 -28.71 -25.48 -9.80
CA GLY A 148 -27.80 -25.76 -8.69
C GLY A 148 -27.56 -24.56 -7.78
N ALA A 149 -26.38 -24.51 -7.18
CA ALA A 149 -25.95 -23.44 -6.27
C ALA A 149 -25.34 -22.24 -7.05
N PHE A 150 -25.34 -21.10 -6.38
CA PHE A 150 -24.45 -19.99 -6.73
C PHE A 150 -23.28 -19.98 -5.76
N ARG A 151 -22.07 -20.16 -6.28
CA ARG A 151 -20.85 -20.33 -5.48
C ARG A 151 -19.84 -19.24 -5.75
N VAL A 152 -19.01 -18.95 -4.74
CA VAL A 152 -17.85 -18.08 -4.87
C VAL A 152 -16.60 -18.88 -4.54
N PHE A 153 -15.67 -18.97 -5.48
CA PHE A 153 -14.35 -19.53 -5.27
C PHE A 153 -13.33 -18.40 -5.10
N ALA A 154 -12.64 -18.39 -3.97
CA ALA A 154 -11.69 -17.34 -3.61
C ALA A 154 -10.30 -17.90 -3.29
N GLY A 155 -10.02 -19.16 -3.66
CA GLY A 155 -8.81 -19.90 -3.28
C GLY A 155 -7.55 -19.57 -4.08
N ALA A 156 -7.60 -18.63 -5.05
CA ALA A 156 -6.42 -18.22 -5.80
C ALA A 156 -5.36 -17.53 -4.93
N LEU A 157 -5.77 -16.92 -3.80
CA LEU A 157 -4.91 -16.38 -2.76
C LEU A 157 -5.36 -16.94 -1.41
N PRO A 158 -4.47 -16.97 -0.39
CA PRO A 158 -4.84 -17.38 0.95
C PRO A 158 -5.87 -16.38 1.54
N TYR A 159 -6.82 -16.89 2.30
CA TYR A 159 -7.66 -16.03 3.12
C TYR A 159 -6.86 -15.52 4.31
N ILE A 160 -6.76 -14.19 4.44
CA ILE A 160 -6.11 -13.50 5.55
C ILE A 160 -7.11 -12.50 6.14
N ARG A 161 -7.46 -12.68 7.42
CA ARG A 161 -8.51 -11.90 8.08
C ARG A 161 -8.22 -10.40 8.14
N SER A 162 -6.96 -10.02 8.31
CA SER A 162 -6.50 -8.63 8.40
C SER A 162 -5.01 -8.54 8.08
N ILE A 163 -4.55 -7.43 7.55
CA ILE A 163 -3.13 -7.20 7.22
C ILE A 163 -2.29 -7.13 8.49
N ASP A 164 -2.70 -6.30 9.47
CA ASP A 164 -2.07 -6.23 10.80
C ASP A 164 -3.14 -6.42 11.89
N PRO A 165 -3.12 -7.55 12.63
CA PRO A 165 -4.11 -7.84 13.67
C PRO A 165 -4.04 -6.90 14.88
N ARG A 166 -2.98 -6.08 15.00
CA ARG A 166 -2.84 -5.09 16.07
C ARG A 166 -3.57 -3.78 15.77
N GLN A 167 -4.04 -3.60 14.55
CA GLN A 167 -4.87 -2.46 14.18
C GLN A 167 -6.29 -2.64 14.68
N PRO A 168 -7.01 -1.55 15.00
CA PRO A 168 -8.43 -1.63 15.36
C PRO A 168 -9.25 -2.32 14.26
N ASP A 169 -10.23 -3.14 14.64
CA ASP A 169 -11.02 -3.92 13.68
C ASP A 169 -11.77 -3.06 12.65
N HIS A 170 -12.15 -1.84 13.01
CA HIS A 170 -13.01 -0.96 12.19
C HIS A 170 -12.27 -0.08 11.17
N VAL A 171 -10.94 -0.16 11.10
CA VAL A 171 -10.19 0.71 10.18
C VAL A 171 -10.21 0.14 8.76
N GLY A 172 -10.82 0.89 7.83
CA GLY A 172 -11.02 0.45 6.45
C GLY A 172 -9.73 0.21 5.63
N TYR A 173 -8.57 0.63 6.14
CA TYR A 173 -7.27 0.38 5.52
C TYR A 173 -6.64 -0.96 5.93
N ASN A 174 -7.32 -1.74 6.77
CA ASN A 174 -6.90 -3.06 7.25
C ASN A 174 -7.95 -4.14 6.92
N PRO A 175 -8.33 -4.33 5.63
CA PRO A 175 -9.34 -5.30 5.24
C PRO A 175 -8.79 -6.73 5.26
N ALA A 176 -9.70 -7.71 5.07
CA ALA A 176 -9.31 -9.07 4.75
C ALA A 176 -8.76 -9.16 3.31
N ILE A 177 -8.00 -10.21 3.03
CA ILE A 177 -7.42 -10.53 1.71
C ILE A 177 -7.97 -11.88 1.27
N SER A 178 -8.27 -12.01 -0.02
CA SER A 178 -8.71 -13.27 -0.61
C SER A 178 -8.49 -13.27 -2.12
N GLY A 179 -8.70 -14.41 -2.79
CA GLY A 179 -8.67 -14.48 -4.24
C GLY A 179 -9.84 -13.77 -4.93
N THR A 180 -10.89 -13.43 -4.19
CA THR A 180 -12.01 -12.63 -4.70
C THR A 180 -12.16 -11.40 -3.82
N ASN A 181 -11.79 -10.22 -4.35
CA ASN A 181 -11.90 -8.95 -3.66
C ASN A 181 -12.93 -8.07 -4.36
N LEU A 182 -13.65 -7.26 -3.61
CA LEU A 182 -14.63 -6.32 -4.14
C LEU A 182 -14.55 -5.00 -3.35
N ASN A 183 -14.52 -3.84 -4.05
CA ASN A 183 -14.48 -2.51 -3.43
C ASN A 183 -13.38 -2.40 -2.37
N PHE A 184 -12.19 -2.95 -2.63
CA PHE A 184 -11.07 -3.05 -1.66
C PHE A 184 -11.45 -3.80 -0.37
N ASN A 185 -12.39 -4.73 -0.43
CA ASN A 185 -12.95 -5.46 0.71
C ASN A 185 -13.44 -4.52 1.81
N ARG A 186 -14.18 -3.50 1.41
CA ARG A 186 -14.78 -2.51 2.30
C ARG A 186 -16.26 -2.33 1.98
N VAL A 187 -17.06 -2.13 3.03
CA VAL A 187 -18.46 -1.77 2.96
C VAL A 187 -18.64 -0.33 3.41
N HIS A 188 -19.51 0.42 2.73
CA HIS A 188 -19.79 1.79 3.07
C HIS A 188 -20.89 1.85 4.13
N PHE A 189 -20.56 2.35 5.32
CA PHE A 189 -21.46 2.66 6.40
C PHE A 189 -21.83 4.14 6.34
N GLN A 190 -23.12 4.45 6.30
CA GLN A 190 -23.66 5.82 6.33
C GLN A 190 -24.70 5.95 7.44
N TRP A 191 -24.72 7.10 8.10
CA TRP A 191 -25.69 7.42 9.13
C TRP A 191 -26.19 8.84 9.03
N GLN A 192 -27.41 9.07 9.48
CA GLN A 192 -28.04 10.37 9.57
C GLN A 192 -28.93 10.43 10.79
N ARG A 193 -28.93 11.55 11.49
CA ARG A 193 -29.82 11.79 12.60
C ARG A 193 -31.25 11.83 12.09
N ALA A 194 -32.17 11.14 12.78
CA ALA A 194 -33.61 11.13 12.53
C ALA A 194 -34.36 11.52 13.81
N ASP A 195 -35.65 11.75 13.71
CA ASP A 195 -36.48 12.15 14.86
C ASP A 195 -36.42 11.15 16.02
N ALA A 196 -36.34 9.87 15.73
CA ALA A 196 -36.22 8.78 16.70
C ALA A 196 -34.88 8.05 16.59
N GLY A 197 -33.75 8.74 16.82
CA GLY A 197 -32.44 8.10 16.84
C GLY A 197 -31.64 8.27 15.55
N TRP A 198 -31.22 7.18 14.91
CA TRP A 198 -30.30 7.18 13.77
C TRP A 198 -30.84 6.29 12.66
N GLN A 199 -30.85 6.82 11.43
CA GLN A 199 -31.00 6.03 10.23
C GLN A 199 -29.62 5.60 9.76
N VAL A 200 -29.44 4.29 9.57
CA VAL A 200 -28.15 3.71 9.16
C VAL A 200 -28.33 2.86 7.91
N SER A 201 -27.33 2.84 7.06
CA SER A 201 -27.26 1.95 5.88
C SER A 201 -25.87 1.38 5.70
N MET A 202 -25.83 0.15 5.13
CA MET A 202 -24.61 -0.53 4.69
C MET A 202 -24.78 -0.86 3.21
N ASP A 203 -23.87 -0.40 2.37
CA ASP A 203 -23.93 -0.63 0.93
C ASP A 203 -22.55 -0.93 0.31
N ALA A 204 -22.54 -1.65 -0.81
CA ALA A 204 -21.37 -1.93 -1.62
C ALA A 204 -21.21 -0.83 -2.68
N ARG A 205 -20.94 0.38 -2.23
CA ARG A 205 -20.90 1.58 -3.07
C ARG A 205 -19.76 1.57 -4.08
N SER A 206 -20.08 1.87 -5.33
CA SER A 206 -19.17 2.28 -6.40
C SER A 206 -19.51 3.69 -6.88
N ASP A 207 -19.00 4.09 -8.02
CA ASP A 207 -19.28 5.42 -8.59
C ASP A 207 -20.75 5.57 -8.97
N THR A 208 -21.36 4.53 -9.56
CA THR A 208 -22.73 4.60 -10.10
C THR A 208 -23.76 3.79 -9.30
N LEU A 209 -23.34 2.73 -8.58
CA LEU A 209 -24.23 1.78 -7.92
C LEU A 209 -24.07 1.80 -6.40
N ARG A 210 -25.16 1.43 -5.70
CA ARG A 210 -25.20 1.34 -4.22
C ARG A 210 -26.06 0.16 -3.78
N PRO A 211 -25.70 -1.09 -4.13
CA PRO A 211 -26.47 -2.25 -3.69
C PRO A 211 -26.38 -2.39 -2.18
N ALA A 212 -27.53 -2.58 -1.54
CA ALA A 212 -27.58 -2.83 -0.11
C ALA A 212 -26.89 -4.14 0.26
N VAL A 213 -26.22 -4.17 1.41
CA VAL A 213 -25.49 -5.32 1.94
C VAL A 213 -26.13 -5.75 3.25
N THR A 214 -26.34 -7.05 3.44
CA THR A 214 -26.91 -7.65 4.66
C THR A 214 -25.92 -8.54 5.41
N MET A 215 -24.85 -9.01 4.73
CA MET A 215 -23.78 -9.76 5.35
C MET A 215 -22.85 -8.90 6.23
N ALA A 216 -22.98 -7.57 6.17
CA ALA A 216 -22.37 -6.64 7.10
C ALA A 216 -23.47 -5.75 7.69
N ARG A 217 -23.58 -5.72 9.03
CA ARG A 217 -24.65 -5.02 9.73
C ARG A 217 -24.09 -4.06 10.76
N MET A 218 -24.78 -2.93 10.96
CA MET A 218 -24.42 -1.93 11.96
C MET A 218 -25.60 -1.68 12.92
N ALA A 219 -25.33 -1.78 14.23
CA ALA A 219 -26.24 -1.34 15.27
C ALA A 219 -25.68 -0.11 15.99
N VAL A 220 -26.51 0.91 16.19
CA VAL A 220 -26.18 2.06 17.03
C VAL A 220 -26.53 1.72 18.47
N VAL A 221 -25.56 1.85 19.38
CA VAL A 221 -25.74 1.50 20.80
C VAL A 221 -25.45 2.71 21.69
N ASN A 222 -26.17 2.80 22.79
CA ASN A 222 -25.94 3.89 23.76
C ASN A 222 -24.78 3.53 24.68
N ARG A 223 -23.59 4.01 24.30
CA ARG A 223 -22.36 3.93 25.10
C ARG A 223 -21.43 5.04 24.68
N ASP A 224 -20.40 5.31 25.47
CA ASP A 224 -19.32 6.26 25.15
C ASP A 224 -18.16 5.56 24.46
N MET A 225 -17.65 4.47 25.04
CA MET A 225 -16.52 3.68 24.53
C MET A 225 -16.78 2.18 24.65
N PRO A 226 -16.15 1.33 23.82
CA PRO A 226 -15.39 1.69 22.64
C PRO A 226 -16.27 2.27 21.52
N THR A 227 -15.68 3.10 20.65
CA THR A 227 -16.43 3.71 19.55
C THR A 227 -17.06 2.68 18.62
N TYR A 228 -16.30 1.65 18.24
CA TYR A 228 -16.77 0.52 17.43
C TYR A 228 -16.50 -0.79 18.14
N THR A 229 -17.37 -1.77 17.92
CA THR A 229 -17.08 -3.18 18.23
C THR A 229 -17.42 -4.03 17.01
N TYR A 230 -16.75 -5.17 16.91
CA TYR A 230 -16.93 -6.15 15.84
C TYR A 230 -17.16 -7.54 16.44
N SER A 231 -18.08 -8.28 15.84
CA SER A 231 -18.22 -9.72 16.04
C SER A 231 -18.52 -10.42 14.72
N ALA A 232 -18.05 -11.65 14.58
CA ALA A 232 -18.35 -12.52 13.44
C ALA A 232 -19.33 -13.59 13.91
N ALA A 233 -20.64 -13.29 13.85
CA ALA A 233 -21.67 -14.24 14.24
C ALA A 233 -22.41 -14.75 13.00
N HIS A 234 -22.57 -16.06 12.90
CA HIS A 234 -23.37 -16.71 11.83
C HIS A 234 -22.93 -16.34 10.39
N GLY A 235 -21.64 -16.07 10.17
CA GLY A 235 -21.11 -15.68 8.86
C GLY A 235 -21.41 -14.24 8.45
N VAL A 236 -21.90 -13.40 9.38
CA VAL A 236 -22.20 -11.99 9.19
C VAL A 236 -21.20 -11.14 9.95
N ASP A 237 -20.73 -10.06 9.33
CA ASP A 237 -19.93 -9.03 9.98
C ASP A 237 -20.85 -8.12 10.81
N GLU A 238 -20.91 -8.34 12.12
CA GLU A 238 -21.73 -7.57 13.03
C GLU A 238 -20.94 -6.46 13.70
N TRP A 239 -21.31 -5.24 13.38
CA TRP A 239 -20.70 -4.03 13.91
C TRP A 239 -21.64 -3.33 14.88
N THR A 240 -21.09 -2.71 15.91
CA THR A 240 -21.81 -1.70 16.68
C THR A 240 -21.02 -0.40 16.71
N VAL A 241 -21.75 0.72 16.77
CA VAL A 241 -21.16 2.05 16.94
C VAL A 241 -21.76 2.78 18.11
N ALA A 242 -20.94 3.50 18.87
CA ALA A 242 -21.39 4.33 19.98
C ALA A 242 -22.19 5.53 19.45
N ALA A 243 -23.41 5.73 19.96
CA ALA A 243 -24.27 6.85 19.57
C ALA A 243 -23.61 8.22 19.77
N ALA A 244 -22.80 8.36 20.84
CA ALA A 244 -22.06 9.58 21.16
C ALA A 244 -21.05 9.98 20.07
N ALA A 245 -20.57 9.04 19.25
CA ALA A 245 -19.57 9.30 18.21
C ALA A 245 -20.15 9.78 16.87
N LEU A 246 -21.48 9.71 16.67
CA LEU A 246 -22.07 9.86 15.33
C LEU A 246 -22.37 11.32 14.92
N GLY A 247 -22.52 12.26 15.85
CA GLY A 247 -22.89 13.65 15.51
C GLY A 247 -24.23 13.73 14.75
N ASN A 248 -24.38 14.61 13.77
CA ASN A 248 -25.63 14.79 13.01
C ASN A 248 -25.74 13.85 11.80
N GLY A 249 -24.63 13.38 11.27
CA GLY A 249 -24.56 12.50 10.10
C GLY A 249 -23.14 12.35 9.61
N GLY A 250 -22.91 11.32 8.80
CA GLY A 250 -21.61 11.05 8.22
C GLY A 250 -21.55 9.70 7.53
N SER A 251 -20.35 9.32 7.15
CA SER A 251 -20.10 8.01 6.56
C SER A 251 -18.68 7.52 6.85
N ARG A 252 -18.51 6.21 6.77
CA ARG A 252 -17.21 5.55 6.95
C ARG A 252 -17.15 4.28 6.14
N TRP A 253 -15.97 3.98 5.61
CA TRP A 253 -15.66 2.66 5.06
C TRP A 253 -15.20 1.74 6.19
N LEU A 254 -15.89 0.61 6.35
CA LEU A 254 -15.53 -0.46 7.26
C LEU A 254 -14.96 -1.64 6.50
N PRO A 255 -14.01 -2.39 7.05
CA PRO A 255 -13.49 -3.58 6.39
C PRO A 255 -14.52 -4.70 6.40
N VAL A 256 -14.53 -5.48 5.33
CA VAL A 256 -15.25 -6.73 5.22
C VAL A 256 -14.32 -7.87 5.61
N ARG A 257 -14.77 -8.80 6.43
CA ARG A 257 -14.02 -9.96 6.89
C ARG A 257 -14.32 -11.25 6.13
N ARG A 258 -15.37 -11.24 5.30
CA ARG A 258 -15.78 -12.34 4.44
C ARG A 258 -15.93 -11.84 3.00
N PRO A 259 -14.80 -11.51 2.31
CA PRO A 259 -14.82 -10.96 0.96
C PRO A 259 -15.49 -11.89 -0.07
N ASP A 260 -15.39 -13.19 0.12
CA ASP A 260 -16.08 -14.23 -0.65
C ASP A 260 -17.62 -14.06 -0.61
N LEU A 261 -18.20 -14.05 0.58
CA LEU A 261 -19.63 -13.86 0.75
C LEU A 261 -20.10 -12.45 0.36
N TYR A 262 -19.26 -11.44 0.59
CA TYR A 262 -19.54 -10.07 0.19
C TYR A 262 -19.68 -9.94 -1.33
N ALA A 263 -18.72 -10.44 -2.09
CA ALA A 263 -18.79 -10.46 -3.55
C ALA A 263 -19.98 -11.29 -4.06
N GLY A 264 -20.28 -12.41 -3.39
CA GLY A 264 -21.42 -13.24 -3.70
C GLY A 264 -22.76 -12.55 -3.47
N GLU A 265 -22.97 -11.94 -2.31
CA GLU A 265 -24.21 -11.21 -2.00
C GLU A 265 -24.44 -10.04 -2.96
N VAL A 266 -23.39 -9.24 -3.21
CA VAL A 266 -23.48 -8.11 -4.15
C VAL A 266 -23.82 -8.60 -5.55
N THR A 267 -23.20 -9.70 -6.00
CA THR A 267 -23.54 -10.35 -7.27
C THR A 267 -25.00 -10.77 -7.33
N GLN A 268 -25.53 -11.41 -6.27
CA GLN A 268 -26.92 -11.85 -6.21
C GLN A 268 -27.89 -10.66 -6.29
N VAL A 269 -27.61 -9.57 -5.56
CA VAL A 269 -28.43 -8.36 -5.59
C VAL A 269 -28.46 -7.74 -6.98
N ILE A 270 -27.32 -7.61 -7.63
CA ILE A 270 -27.21 -7.08 -8.99
C ILE A 270 -27.89 -8.04 -9.99
N ALA A 271 -27.67 -9.35 -9.88
CA ALA A 271 -28.29 -10.35 -10.75
C ALA A 271 -29.82 -10.27 -10.72
N ARG A 272 -30.39 -10.09 -9.52
CA ARG A 272 -31.84 -9.89 -9.35
C ARG A 272 -32.35 -8.65 -10.09
N ALA A 273 -31.59 -7.55 -10.03
CA ALA A 273 -31.94 -6.31 -10.74
C ALA A 273 -31.92 -6.51 -12.28
N HIS A 274 -31.06 -7.41 -12.79
CA HIS A 274 -31.01 -7.81 -14.20
C HIS A 274 -31.99 -8.95 -14.57
N GLY A 275 -32.84 -9.39 -13.64
CA GLY A 275 -33.81 -10.48 -13.86
C GLY A 275 -33.20 -11.88 -13.91
N ILE A 276 -32.00 -12.06 -13.33
CA ILE A 276 -31.34 -13.35 -13.13
C ILE A 276 -31.59 -13.81 -11.71
N ARG A 277 -32.11 -15.03 -11.52
CA ARG A 277 -32.38 -15.62 -10.21
C ARG A 277 -31.22 -16.50 -9.77
N LEU A 278 -30.53 -16.06 -8.73
CA LEU A 278 -29.46 -16.82 -8.08
C LEU A 278 -29.89 -17.16 -6.64
N PRO A 279 -29.60 -18.39 -6.16
CA PRO A 279 -29.73 -18.72 -4.74
C PRO A 279 -28.78 -17.88 -3.88
N ALA A 280 -28.86 -18.01 -2.56
CA ALA A 280 -27.88 -17.41 -1.65
C ALA A 280 -26.47 -17.91 -2.00
N PRO A 281 -25.45 -17.04 -1.94
CA PRO A 281 -24.09 -17.46 -2.28
C PRO A 281 -23.53 -18.44 -1.24
N GLU A 282 -22.84 -19.46 -1.75
CA GLU A 282 -22.08 -20.44 -0.98
C GLU A 282 -20.60 -20.30 -1.29
N VAL A 283 -19.73 -20.56 -0.31
CA VAL A 283 -18.27 -20.59 -0.53
C VAL A 283 -17.91 -21.95 -1.15
N ALA A 284 -17.11 -21.91 -2.22
CA ALA A 284 -16.53 -23.12 -2.82
C ALA A 284 -15.14 -23.37 -2.19
N ASP A 285 -14.96 -24.54 -1.59
CA ASP A 285 -13.70 -24.92 -0.92
C ASP A 285 -12.58 -25.30 -1.91
N ARG A 286 -12.93 -25.57 -3.17
CA ARG A 286 -11.98 -25.93 -4.24
C ARG A 286 -12.41 -25.35 -5.58
N GLU A 287 -11.41 -25.18 -6.44
CA GLU A 287 -11.64 -24.81 -7.84
C GLU A 287 -12.53 -25.85 -8.55
N ILE A 288 -13.34 -25.37 -9.47
CA ILE A 288 -14.25 -26.21 -10.23
C ILE A 288 -13.55 -26.69 -11.49
N ASP A 289 -13.29 -28.00 -11.57
CA ASP A 289 -12.72 -28.62 -12.75
C ASP A 289 -13.76 -28.75 -13.87
N GLY A 290 -13.38 -28.40 -15.10
CA GLY A 290 -14.17 -28.68 -16.31
C GLY A 290 -15.39 -27.76 -16.53
N GLY A 291 -15.56 -26.70 -15.77
CA GLY A 291 -16.60 -25.69 -15.97
C GLY A 291 -16.42 -24.89 -17.27
N ARG A 292 -17.53 -24.36 -17.81
CA ARG A 292 -17.51 -23.48 -18.98
C ARG A 292 -17.52 -22.03 -18.55
N VAL A 293 -16.48 -21.25 -18.88
CA VAL A 293 -16.46 -19.79 -18.67
C VAL A 293 -17.55 -19.13 -19.52
N LEU A 294 -18.49 -18.48 -18.87
CA LEU A 294 -19.55 -17.71 -19.51
C LEU A 294 -19.14 -16.26 -19.73
N VAL A 295 -18.55 -15.64 -18.70
CA VAL A 295 -18.11 -14.25 -18.72
C VAL A 295 -16.77 -14.16 -18.04
N SER A 296 -15.83 -13.40 -18.63
CA SER A 296 -14.55 -13.06 -18.03
C SER A 296 -14.41 -11.54 -17.97
N HIS A 297 -13.90 -11.04 -16.89
CA HIS A 297 -13.45 -9.66 -16.70
C HIS A 297 -11.96 -9.66 -16.41
N GLU A 298 -11.22 -8.82 -17.10
CA GLU A 298 -9.81 -8.59 -16.82
C GLU A 298 -9.61 -7.25 -16.14
N SER A 299 -8.75 -7.23 -15.13
CA SER A 299 -8.38 -6.00 -14.44
C SER A 299 -7.64 -5.03 -15.38
N ALA A 300 -7.38 -3.82 -14.90
CA ALA A 300 -6.34 -2.97 -15.48
C ALA A 300 -4.99 -3.72 -15.48
N SER A 301 -4.02 -3.26 -16.29
CA SER A 301 -2.66 -3.82 -16.28
C SER A 301 -1.99 -3.63 -14.91
N LEU A 302 -1.03 -4.50 -14.58
CA LEU A 302 -0.25 -4.36 -13.34
C LEU A 302 0.43 -2.99 -13.25
N ALA A 303 0.91 -2.46 -14.36
CA ALA A 303 1.45 -1.12 -14.44
C ALA A 303 0.48 -0.06 -13.89
N THR A 304 -0.79 -0.12 -14.32
CA THR A 304 -1.85 0.77 -13.84
C THR A 304 -2.21 0.51 -12.37
N ILE A 305 -2.30 -0.76 -11.97
CA ILE A 305 -2.59 -1.12 -10.57
C ILE A 305 -1.50 -0.58 -9.64
N VAL A 306 -0.23 -0.73 -10.02
CA VAL A 306 0.92 -0.21 -9.28
C VAL A 306 0.89 1.31 -9.18
N GLU A 307 0.60 2.01 -10.28
CA GLU A 307 0.47 3.48 -10.28
C GLU A 307 -0.61 3.94 -9.30
N LEU A 308 -1.81 3.36 -9.38
CA LEU A 308 -2.92 3.68 -8.47
C LEU A 308 -2.61 3.30 -7.02
N MET A 309 -1.94 2.18 -6.79
CA MET A 309 -1.48 1.76 -5.47
C MET A 309 -0.48 2.76 -4.86
N LEU A 310 0.49 3.22 -5.64
CA LEU A 310 1.46 4.22 -5.18
C LEU A 310 0.82 5.58 -4.95
N LEU A 311 -0.11 6.01 -5.82
CA LEU A 311 -0.82 7.28 -5.74
C LEU A 311 -1.75 7.33 -4.51
N HIS A 312 -2.61 6.31 -4.35
CA HIS A 312 -3.64 6.26 -3.30
C HIS A 312 -3.20 5.52 -2.04
N SER A 313 -2.02 4.91 -2.07
CA SER A 313 -1.46 4.15 -0.95
C SER A 313 -2.33 2.97 -0.49
N THR A 314 -2.96 2.25 -1.43
CA THR A 314 -3.91 1.18 -1.14
C THR A 314 -3.21 -0.05 -0.58
N ASN A 315 -3.53 -0.43 0.68
CA ASN A 315 -2.89 -1.57 1.34
C ASN A 315 -3.30 -2.89 0.70
N LEU A 316 -4.61 -3.12 0.47
CA LEU A 316 -5.07 -4.36 -0.17
C LEU A 316 -4.33 -4.64 -1.49
N ALA A 317 -4.19 -3.62 -2.34
CA ALA A 317 -3.49 -3.78 -3.62
C ALA A 317 -2.03 -4.21 -3.42
N ALA A 318 -1.33 -3.63 -2.44
CA ALA A 318 0.04 -4.01 -2.14
C ALA A 318 0.16 -5.47 -1.68
N GLU A 319 -0.72 -5.91 -0.78
CA GLU A 319 -0.69 -7.29 -0.29
C GLU A 319 -1.00 -8.28 -1.41
N VAL A 320 -2.02 -8.02 -2.20
CA VAL A 320 -2.44 -8.90 -3.30
C VAL A 320 -1.34 -9.03 -4.35
N ILE A 321 -0.76 -7.93 -4.84
CA ILE A 321 0.30 -8.01 -5.86
C ILE A 321 1.57 -8.65 -5.32
N GLY A 322 1.88 -8.44 -4.03
CA GLY A 322 3.03 -9.06 -3.37
C GLY A 322 2.87 -10.57 -3.23
N LEU A 323 1.71 -11.04 -2.75
CA LEU A 323 1.37 -12.46 -2.65
C LEU A 323 1.40 -13.13 -4.03
N THR A 324 0.80 -12.50 -5.05
CA THR A 324 0.79 -13.00 -6.43
C THR A 324 2.21 -13.10 -7.00
N ALA A 325 3.05 -12.10 -6.78
CA ALA A 325 4.44 -12.10 -7.22
C ALA A 325 5.25 -13.21 -6.57
N THR A 326 5.06 -13.44 -5.26
CA THR A 326 5.71 -14.52 -4.53
C THR A 326 5.29 -15.89 -5.06
N ALA A 327 3.99 -16.11 -5.26
CA ALA A 327 3.47 -17.36 -5.82
C ALA A 327 4.03 -17.61 -7.23
N THR A 328 4.07 -16.59 -8.08
CA THR A 328 4.63 -16.69 -9.45
C THR A 328 6.12 -17.03 -9.46
N ARG A 329 6.88 -16.57 -8.47
CA ARG A 329 8.29 -16.92 -8.26
C ARG A 329 8.48 -18.34 -7.68
N GLY A 330 7.41 -19.06 -7.36
CA GLY A 330 7.46 -20.36 -6.70
C GLY A 330 7.80 -20.28 -5.21
N GLY A 331 7.66 -19.10 -4.60
CA GLY A 331 7.85 -18.87 -3.16
C GLY A 331 6.63 -19.22 -2.32
N ASP A 332 6.79 -19.21 -1.01
CA ASP A 332 5.70 -19.44 -0.06
C ASP A 332 4.81 -18.20 0.08
N ALA A 333 3.63 -18.25 -0.52
CA ALA A 333 2.60 -17.21 -0.45
C ALA A 333 1.43 -17.61 0.47
N THR A 334 1.61 -18.53 1.40
CA THR A 334 0.54 -19.00 2.31
C THR A 334 0.23 -18.01 3.43
N SER A 335 1.12 -17.08 3.72
CA SER A 335 0.93 -16.00 4.69
C SER A 335 1.62 -14.71 4.22
N LEU A 336 1.22 -13.56 4.79
CA LEU A 336 1.90 -12.28 4.51
C LEU A 336 3.38 -12.32 4.92
N GLU A 337 3.67 -12.86 6.08
CA GLU A 337 5.03 -12.92 6.62
C GLU A 337 5.96 -13.78 5.76
N ALA A 338 5.49 -14.95 5.29
CA ALA A 338 6.28 -15.81 4.40
C ALA A 338 6.53 -15.11 3.05
N SER A 339 5.50 -14.52 2.47
CA SER A 339 5.60 -13.77 1.22
C SER A 339 6.48 -12.53 1.34
N ALA A 340 6.34 -11.75 2.40
CA ALA A 340 7.16 -10.56 2.64
C ALA A 340 8.63 -10.91 2.92
N ARG A 341 8.91 -12.07 3.51
CA ARG A 341 10.28 -12.59 3.63
C ARG A 341 10.90 -12.84 2.27
N ALA A 342 10.17 -13.45 1.33
CA ALA A 342 10.66 -13.62 -0.05
C ALA A 342 10.95 -12.27 -0.73
N MET A 343 10.14 -11.23 -0.47
CA MET A 343 10.41 -9.87 -0.94
C MET A 343 11.65 -9.27 -0.27
N THR A 344 11.89 -9.55 1.02
CA THR A 344 13.11 -9.13 1.74
C THR A 344 14.36 -9.73 1.10
N ASP A 345 14.34 -11.04 0.86
CA ASP A 345 15.45 -11.76 0.21
C ASP A 345 15.71 -11.23 -1.21
N TRP A 346 14.65 -10.95 -1.96
CA TRP A 346 14.74 -10.31 -3.27
C TRP A 346 15.40 -8.93 -3.18
N MET A 347 14.98 -8.07 -2.25
CA MET A 347 15.57 -6.75 -2.07
C MET A 347 17.06 -6.84 -1.74
N ALA A 348 17.45 -7.77 -0.85
CA ALA A 348 18.84 -8.03 -0.51
C ALA A 348 19.65 -8.46 -1.74
N ALA A 349 19.13 -9.37 -2.57
CA ALA A 349 19.77 -9.80 -3.81
C ALA A 349 19.89 -8.68 -4.83
N GLN A 350 18.89 -7.79 -4.92
CA GLN A 350 18.89 -6.69 -5.87
C GLN A 350 19.81 -5.54 -5.49
N SER A 351 19.86 -5.12 -4.24
CA SER A 351 20.50 -3.88 -3.81
C SER A 351 21.59 -4.07 -2.76
N GLY A 352 21.83 -5.29 -2.30
CA GLY A 352 22.75 -5.57 -1.19
C GLY A 352 22.19 -5.09 0.16
N ALA A 353 20.85 -4.93 0.29
CA ALA A 353 20.22 -4.53 1.53
C ALA A 353 20.55 -5.50 2.67
N THR A 354 20.92 -4.97 3.82
CA THR A 354 21.33 -5.75 5.01
C THR A 354 20.45 -5.53 6.22
N SER A 355 19.68 -4.45 6.24
CA SER A 355 18.79 -4.07 7.35
C SER A 355 17.31 -4.26 7.05
N ALA A 356 16.96 -4.58 5.79
CA ALA A 356 15.57 -4.75 5.38
C ALA A 356 14.97 -6.00 6.02
N HIS A 357 13.78 -5.83 6.61
CA HIS A 357 12.96 -6.89 7.14
C HIS A 357 11.48 -6.51 6.95
N PHE A 358 10.77 -7.21 6.08
CA PHE A 358 9.35 -6.96 5.83
C PHE A 358 8.50 -8.11 6.37
N VAL A 359 7.34 -7.77 6.94
CA VAL A 359 6.32 -8.72 7.42
C VAL A 359 5.01 -8.60 6.66
N ASP A 360 4.90 -7.59 5.82
CA ASP A 360 3.78 -7.33 4.91
C ASP A 360 4.28 -6.61 3.65
N HIS A 361 3.42 -6.41 2.66
CA HIS A 361 3.75 -5.73 1.41
C HIS A 361 3.30 -4.25 1.40
N SER A 362 2.49 -3.83 2.34
CA SER A 362 1.96 -2.46 2.41
C SER A 362 2.73 -1.54 3.34
N GLY A 363 3.47 -2.10 4.30
CA GLY A 363 4.09 -1.38 5.40
C GLY A 363 3.07 -0.91 6.44
N LEU A 364 1.94 -1.60 6.58
CA LEU A 364 0.96 -1.29 7.62
C LEU A 364 1.48 -1.70 9.00
N SER A 365 2.21 -2.79 9.06
CA SER A 365 2.89 -3.24 10.27
C SER A 365 4.18 -2.47 10.52
N ASP A 366 4.38 -1.98 11.74
CA ASP A 366 5.62 -1.34 12.19
C ASP A 366 6.75 -2.34 12.50
N LEU A 367 6.45 -3.63 12.40
CA LEU A 367 7.46 -4.69 12.45
C LEU A 367 8.29 -4.74 11.16
N SER A 368 7.76 -4.24 10.04
CA SER A 368 8.53 -4.01 8.82
C SER A 368 9.55 -2.90 9.07
N GLN A 369 10.81 -3.13 8.73
CA GLN A 369 11.90 -2.18 8.95
C GLN A 369 12.84 -2.13 7.73
N VAL A 370 13.43 -0.97 7.48
CA VAL A 370 14.46 -0.78 6.46
C VAL A 370 15.27 0.48 6.77
N SER A 371 16.55 0.48 6.42
CA SER A 371 17.38 1.68 6.54
C SER A 371 17.23 2.63 5.35
N ALA A 372 17.55 3.90 5.55
CA ALA A 372 17.58 4.88 4.48
C ALA A 372 18.63 4.51 3.41
N GLN A 373 19.75 3.92 3.81
CA GLN A 373 20.79 3.45 2.89
C GLN A 373 20.28 2.32 2.00
N ASP A 374 19.65 1.30 2.56
CA ASP A 374 19.10 0.18 1.79
C ASP A 374 18.05 0.64 0.78
N MET A 375 17.17 1.56 1.19
CA MET A 375 16.16 2.13 0.29
C MET A 375 16.78 2.92 -0.85
N VAL A 376 17.76 3.76 -0.59
CA VAL A 376 18.45 4.54 -1.61
C VAL A 376 19.26 3.65 -2.55
N ASN A 377 19.91 2.58 -2.04
CA ASN A 377 20.59 1.59 -2.86
C ASN A 377 19.64 0.94 -3.88
N LEU A 378 18.41 0.60 -3.45
CA LEU A 378 17.39 0.06 -4.36
C LEU A 378 16.96 1.10 -5.40
N LEU A 379 16.71 2.35 -5.00
CA LEU A 379 16.29 3.43 -5.91
C LEU A 379 17.38 3.75 -6.96
N THR A 380 18.65 3.80 -6.56
CA THR A 380 19.77 4.12 -7.46
C THR A 380 20.04 3.01 -8.47
N LYS A 381 19.85 1.75 -8.08
CA LYS A 381 20.02 0.61 -8.99
C LYS A 381 19.08 0.68 -10.19
N LEU A 382 17.90 1.26 -10.02
CA LEU A 382 16.95 1.46 -11.10
C LEU A 382 17.32 2.59 -12.04
N GLY A 383 18.14 3.53 -11.56
CA GLY A 383 18.54 4.72 -12.29
C GLY A 383 17.44 5.74 -12.53
N PRO A 384 17.81 6.97 -12.93
CA PRO A 384 16.85 8.08 -13.12
C PRO A 384 15.92 7.91 -14.32
N GLY A 385 16.20 6.95 -15.22
CA GLY A 385 15.34 6.61 -16.36
C GLY A 385 14.30 5.54 -16.08
N SER A 386 14.17 5.07 -14.83
CA SER A 386 13.22 4.01 -14.54
C SER A 386 11.77 4.53 -14.60
N ASN A 387 10.86 3.70 -15.12
CA ASN A 387 9.42 3.98 -15.12
C ASN A 387 8.83 4.18 -13.71
N LEU A 388 9.58 3.87 -12.65
CA LEU A 388 9.14 4.09 -11.28
C LEU A 388 8.93 5.58 -10.98
N ILE A 389 9.80 6.48 -11.47
CA ILE A 389 9.70 7.93 -11.20
C ILE A 389 8.34 8.45 -11.68
N THR A 390 7.91 8.05 -12.87
CA THR A 390 6.63 8.50 -13.45
C THR A 390 5.41 7.93 -12.73
N ARG A 391 5.58 6.84 -11.96
CA ARG A 391 4.51 6.19 -11.19
C ARG A 391 4.42 6.72 -9.75
N LEU A 392 5.45 7.44 -9.28
CA LEU A 392 5.44 8.07 -7.97
C LEU A 392 4.63 9.37 -8.02
N LYS A 393 3.99 9.68 -6.91
CA LYS A 393 3.23 10.93 -6.78
C LYS A 393 4.17 12.13 -6.81
N GLU A 394 3.83 13.15 -7.61
CA GLU A 394 4.45 14.46 -7.49
C GLU A 394 3.99 15.13 -6.19
N ILE A 395 4.95 15.57 -5.38
CA ILE A 395 4.72 16.19 -4.08
C ILE A 395 5.04 17.67 -4.18
N THR A 396 4.07 18.51 -3.83
CA THR A 396 4.26 19.97 -3.78
C THR A 396 5.23 20.33 -2.66
N PRO A 397 6.35 21.02 -2.94
CA PRO A 397 7.28 21.49 -1.92
C PRO A 397 6.60 22.42 -0.92
N LEU A 398 7.05 22.39 0.35
CA LEU A 398 6.61 23.30 1.40
C LEU A 398 7.75 24.20 1.85
N ASP A 399 7.44 25.49 2.08
CA ASP A 399 8.37 26.44 2.65
C ASP A 399 8.60 26.22 4.16
N ALA A 400 9.44 27.04 4.77
CA ALA A 400 9.75 26.96 6.20
C ALA A 400 8.54 27.25 7.11
N ARG A 401 7.48 27.86 6.59
CA ARG A 401 6.23 28.16 7.31
C ARG A 401 5.14 27.11 7.04
N GLY A 402 5.44 26.10 6.19
CA GLY A 402 4.50 25.05 5.79
C GLY A 402 3.56 25.46 4.65
N GLY A 403 3.80 26.59 4.00
CA GLY A 403 3.08 27.03 2.81
C GLY A 403 3.59 26.33 1.55
N GLU A 404 2.69 26.09 0.58
CA GLU A 404 3.07 25.49 -0.71
C GLU A 404 3.94 26.45 -1.54
N VAL A 405 5.06 25.91 -2.07
CA VAL A 405 5.98 26.64 -2.95
C VAL A 405 5.65 26.32 -4.39
N LYS A 406 5.09 27.30 -5.10
CA LYS A 406 4.87 27.20 -6.56
C LYS A 406 6.12 27.66 -7.29
N GLY A 407 6.58 26.89 -8.29
CA GLY A 407 7.74 27.25 -9.10
C GLY A 407 9.07 27.12 -8.36
N SER A 408 9.23 26.08 -7.55
CA SER A 408 10.42 25.82 -6.72
C SER A 408 11.72 25.61 -7.52
N GLY A 409 11.64 25.46 -8.85
CA GLY A 409 12.79 25.12 -9.70
C GLY A 409 13.17 23.62 -9.63
N TYR A 410 12.52 22.81 -8.82
CA TYR A 410 12.69 21.36 -8.72
C TYR A 410 11.36 20.64 -8.54
N ARG A 411 11.30 19.35 -8.87
CA ARG A 411 10.14 18.49 -8.67
C ARG A 411 10.49 17.34 -7.73
N ILE A 412 9.53 16.92 -6.93
CA ILE A 412 9.67 15.79 -6.01
C ILE A 412 8.70 14.69 -6.46
N HIS A 413 9.23 13.53 -6.83
CA HIS A 413 8.45 12.31 -7.10
C HIS A 413 8.76 11.30 -6.01
N ALA A 414 7.83 11.08 -5.10
CA ALA A 414 8.11 10.28 -3.92
C ALA A 414 6.88 9.55 -3.38
N LYS A 415 7.15 8.50 -2.61
CA LYS A 415 6.15 7.80 -1.81
C LYS A 415 6.24 8.24 -0.37
N THR A 416 5.11 8.66 0.17
CA THR A 416 4.94 8.96 1.60
C THR A 416 4.58 7.71 2.38
N GLY A 417 5.07 7.59 3.61
CA GLY A 417 4.68 6.59 4.59
C GLY A 417 4.30 7.26 5.91
N SER A 418 3.23 6.82 6.55
CA SER A 418 2.80 7.35 7.83
C SER A 418 2.10 6.28 8.67
N LEU A 419 2.55 6.14 9.91
CA LEU A 419 1.85 5.49 11.01
C LEU A 419 1.85 6.46 12.20
N ASN A 420 1.17 6.14 13.27
CA ASN A 420 1.30 6.93 14.48
C ASN A 420 2.76 6.97 14.95
N PHE A 421 3.33 8.17 15.07
CA PHE A 421 4.75 8.40 15.41
C PHE A 421 5.77 7.80 14.45
N VAL A 422 5.37 7.56 13.19
CA VAL A 422 6.25 7.16 12.09
C VAL A 422 5.95 8.03 10.88
N SER A 423 7.00 8.57 10.25
CA SER A 423 6.88 9.35 9.03
C SER A 423 8.07 9.07 8.12
N SER A 424 7.76 8.64 6.91
CA SER A 424 8.75 8.18 5.92
C SER A 424 8.48 8.85 4.57
N LEU A 425 9.55 9.13 3.84
CA LEU A 425 9.49 9.67 2.49
C LEU A 425 10.70 9.16 1.71
N ALA A 426 10.47 8.57 0.53
CA ALA A 426 11.55 8.13 -0.33
C ALA A 426 11.16 8.32 -1.81
N GLY A 427 12.15 8.63 -2.63
CA GLY A 427 11.95 8.89 -4.06
C GLY A 427 13.06 9.70 -4.68
N PHE A 428 12.68 10.60 -5.58
CA PHE A 428 13.59 11.37 -6.41
C PHE A 428 13.29 12.87 -6.37
N VAL A 429 14.34 13.67 -6.52
CA VAL A 429 14.22 15.10 -6.78
C VAL A 429 14.89 15.37 -8.13
N THR A 430 14.17 16.01 -9.03
CA THR A 430 14.69 16.45 -10.33
C THR A 430 14.77 17.98 -10.36
N GLY A 431 15.96 18.50 -10.62
CA GLY A 431 16.24 19.94 -10.69
C GLY A 431 16.37 20.42 -12.14
N PRO A 432 16.84 21.66 -12.33
CA PRO A 432 17.20 22.20 -13.64
C PRO A 432 18.33 21.40 -14.30
N GLY A 433 18.33 21.33 -15.62
CA GLY A 433 19.27 20.49 -16.36
C GLY A 433 19.03 19.01 -16.08
N ASP A 434 20.08 18.24 -15.95
CA ASP A 434 20.02 16.80 -15.68
C ASP A 434 20.26 16.45 -14.20
N ALA A 435 20.15 17.42 -13.28
CA ALA A 435 20.32 17.18 -11.86
C ALA A 435 19.22 16.27 -11.33
N SER A 436 19.59 15.11 -10.78
CA SER A 436 18.67 14.14 -10.24
C SER A 436 19.24 13.53 -8.95
N LEU A 437 18.45 13.60 -7.89
CA LEU A 437 18.80 13.05 -6.58
C LEU A 437 17.87 11.88 -6.25
N ALA A 438 18.40 10.82 -5.65
CA ALA A 438 17.61 9.81 -4.99
C ALA A 438 17.76 9.97 -3.48
N PHE A 439 16.67 9.82 -2.74
CA PHE A 439 16.67 10.06 -1.31
C PHE A 439 15.72 9.15 -0.54
N ALA A 440 16.03 8.94 0.74
CA ALA A 440 15.10 8.38 1.72
C ALA A 440 15.26 9.13 3.05
N VAL A 441 14.14 9.43 3.71
CA VAL A 441 14.07 10.04 5.05
C VAL A 441 13.08 9.22 5.88
N PHE A 442 13.57 8.59 6.94
CA PHE A 442 12.77 7.82 7.88
C PHE A 442 12.85 8.43 9.27
N SER A 443 11.70 8.62 9.89
CA SER A 443 11.59 9.14 11.25
C SER A 443 10.62 8.27 12.05
N GLY A 444 10.99 7.88 13.26
CA GLY A 444 10.16 7.05 14.12
C GLY A 444 10.41 7.30 15.59
N ASP A 445 9.35 7.49 16.36
CA ASP A 445 9.35 7.44 17.83
C ASP A 445 8.70 6.11 18.24
N THR A 446 9.48 5.04 18.12
CA THR A 446 9.02 3.65 18.33
C THR A 446 8.63 3.37 19.76
N GLU A 447 9.28 4.03 20.74
CA GLU A 447 8.94 3.91 22.15
C GLU A 447 7.55 4.51 22.42
N ARG A 448 7.32 5.73 21.93
CA ARG A 448 6.02 6.38 22.06
C ARG A 448 4.91 5.65 21.31
N ARG A 449 5.23 5.08 20.15
CA ARG A 449 4.30 4.24 19.40
C ARG A 449 3.94 2.97 20.18
N ALA A 450 4.90 2.28 20.75
CA ALA A 450 4.67 1.07 21.54
C ALA A 450 3.83 1.32 22.82
N ALA A 451 3.86 2.54 23.33
CA ALA A 451 3.09 2.96 24.51
C ALA A 451 1.63 3.35 24.21
N ILE A 452 1.19 3.32 22.94
CA ILE A 452 -0.21 3.66 22.58
C ILE A 452 -1.14 2.57 23.12
N ALA A 453 -2.13 2.97 23.91
CA ALA A 453 -3.17 2.05 24.35
C ALA A 453 -4.04 1.59 23.15
N PRO A 454 -4.58 0.36 23.16
CA PRO A 454 -5.42 -0.15 22.07
C PRO A 454 -6.59 0.76 21.69
N ASP A 455 -7.25 1.36 22.67
CA ASP A 455 -8.40 2.24 22.46
C ASP A 455 -8.01 3.59 21.83
N ASP A 456 -6.76 4.02 21.99
CA ASP A 456 -6.22 5.26 21.44
C ASP A 456 -5.53 5.07 20.09
N MET A 457 -5.40 3.83 19.61
CA MET A 457 -4.62 3.49 18.41
C MET A 457 -5.04 4.26 17.15
N GLU A 458 -6.32 4.63 17.03
CA GLU A 458 -6.79 5.38 15.86
C GLU A 458 -6.33 6.85 15.91
N ARG A 459 -6.27 7.48 17.07
CA ARG A 459 -5.95 8.92 17.24
C ARG A 459 -5.18 9.19 18.53
N PRO A 460 -3.97 8.67 18.69
CA PRO A 460 -3.22 8.90 19.91
C PRO A 460 -2.80 10.36 20.05
N ASP A 461 -2.75 10.82 21.29
CA ASP A 461 -2.39 12.19 21.62
C ASP A 461 -1.02 12.59 21.07
N GLY A 462 -1.00 13.76 20.41
CA GLY A 462 0.21 14.35 19.85
C GLY A 462 0.71 13.69 18.55
N ALA A 463 0.14 12.57 18.07
CA ALA A 463 0.60 11.92 16.85
C ALA A 463 0.46 12.83 15.61
N ARG A 464 -0.64 13.57 15.50
CA ARG A 464 -0.86 14.52 14.39
C ARG A 464 0.16 15.67 14.40
N THR A 465 0.48 16.22 15.56
CA THR A 465 1.48 17.28 15.71
C THR A 465 2.87 16.77 15.39
N TRP A 466 3.21 15.56 15.87
CA TRP A 466 4.49 14.90 15.57
C TRP A 466 4.63 14.65 14.07
N ALA A 467 3.63 14.08 13.42
CA ALA A 467 3.62 13.85 11.97
C ALA A 467 3.76 15.14 11.14
N GLY A 468 3.15 16.25 11.59
CA GLY A 468 3.30 17.55 10.96
C GLY A 468 4.75 18.07 11.02
N ARG A 469 5.42 17.91 12.15
CA ARG A 469 6.84 18.27 12.33
C ARG A 469 7.78 17.40 11.50
N ALA A 470 7.52 16.09 11.44
CA ALA A 470 8.29 15.17 10.61
C ALA A 470 8.18 15.51 9.12
N ARG A 471 6.97 15.80 8.64
CA ARG A 471 6.74 16.25 7.26
C ARG A 471 7.45 17.57 6.97
N TRP A 472 7.38 18.53 7.87
CA TRP A 472 8.10 19.78 7.73
C TRP A 472 9.61 19.53 7.56
N LEU A 473 10.22 18.70 8.40
CA LEU A 473 11.63 18.35 8.30
C LEU A 473 11.99 17.72 6.96
N GLN A 474 11.18 16.77 6.46
CA GLN A 474 11.39 16.14 5.16
C GLN A 474 11.45 17.18 4.04
N HIS A 475 10.53 18.13 4.01
CA HIS A 475 10.51 19.20 3.00
C HIS A 475 11.71 20.16 3.12
N GLN A 476 12.13 20.50 4.36
CA GLN A 476 13.29 21.37 4.55
C GLN A 476 14.60 20.69 4.15
N LEU A 477 14.75 19.39 4.41
CA LEU A 477 15.89 18.60 3.93
C LEU A 477 15.93 18.56 2.39
N ILE A 478 14.81 18.30 1.73
CA ILE A 478 14.71 18.32 0.27
C ILE A 478 15.04 19.69 -0.30
N HIS A 479 14.52 20.76 0.29
CA HIS A 479 14.84 22.14 -0.12
C HIS A 479 16.33 22.41 0.01
N ARG A 480 16.95 22.03 1.12
CA ARG A 480 18.40 22.12 1.32
C ARG A 480 19.17 21.37 0.23
N TRP A 481 18.84 20.12 -0.02
CA TRP A 481 19.52 19.29 -1.03
C TRP A 481 19.36 19.84 -2.44
N SER A 482 18.15 20.32 -2.78
CA SER A 482 17.92 20.96 -4.08
C SER A 482 18.74 22.24 -4.24
N THR A 483 18.91 23.01 -3.18
CA THR A 483 19.74 24.24 -3.20
C THR A 483 21.22 23.91 -3.36
N LEU A 484 21.71 22.87 -2.70
CA LEU A 484 23.14 22.53 -2.68
C LEU A 484 23.60 21.70 -3.89
N TYR A 485 22.75 20.82 -4.41
CA TYR A 485 23.15 19.75 -5.32
C TYR A 485 22.38 19.73 -6.65
N SER A 486 21.37 20.58 -6.85
CA SER A 486 20.60 20.65 -8.11
C SER A 486 20.90 21.93 -8.92
N ALA A 487 21.98 22.65 -8.61
CA ALA A 487 22.41 23.87 -9.31
C ALA A 487 23.40 23.59 -10.44
#